data_6e967d2ba08a6f132a3734ba9fad4f4e
#
_entry.id   6e967d2ba08a6f132a3734ba9fad4f4e
#
_cell.length_a   1.000
_cell.length_b   1.000
_cell.length_c   1.000
_cell.angle_alpha   90.00
_cell.angle_beta   90.00
_cell.angle_gamma   90.00
#
_symmetry.space_group_name_H-M   'P 1'
#
loop_
_entity.id
_entity.type
_entity.pdbx_description
1 polymer ?
#
loop_
_entity_poly.entity_id
_entity_poly.type
_entity_poly.pdbx_seq_one_letter_code
_entity_poly.pdbx_strand_id
1 'polypeptide(L)'
;MRRRYNSAMPADAIPLSRIRRVLVTKLRHHGDVLLASPVFTALKAAAPQVQIDGLVYADTAEMLSGHPDLSELHVIDRSWKRLGLMGQGKAEWSLLKTLQSRQYDLIIHLTEHPRGAWLSRLLKPRYAVAPRVSGRGRFWKGSFSHFVPSIMGSGRRHVVEQNLDALRRLGVQPAHDKRALTFVPGADAEAHIAVRLQALGLEPGKFVHLHPPSRWHFKCWTAEGWAEIIARIRAAGWPVLLTAAPGDKEGHLIERIQTALAQRSEPPAASLAGALSLKELGALTAQARLFAGVDSAPMHIAAAMRTPVVVLFGPSGEGHWGPWGTPRLGTHQVIAQSAQFNCRPCGLDGCGGGKVSECLTSIRPDQVWAAIQPLLKD
;
A
#
# COMPACT_ATOMS: atom_id res chain seq x y z
N MET A 1 -17.50 5.40 -34.39
CA MET A 1 -18.46 4.34 -33.97
C MET A 1 -18.28 4.12 -32.45
N ARG A 2 -19.07 4.75 -31.59
CA ARG A 2 -19.04 4.56 -30.13
C ARG A 2 -19.75 3.24 -29.82
N ARG A 3 -19.02 2.20 -29.48
CA ARG A 3 -19.61 0.98 -28.91
C ARG A 3 -20.28 1.37 -27.59
N ARG A 4 -21.61 1.37 -27.57
CA ARG A 4 -22.38 1.39 -26.32
C ARG A 4 -22.06 0.08 -25.61
N TYR A 5 -21.21 0.16 -24.58
CA TYR A 5 -21.10 -0.94 -23.62
C TYR A 5 -22.45 -1.04 -22.93
N ASN A 6 -23.20 -2.06 -23.29
CA ASN A 6 -24.40 -2.45 -22.57
C ASN A 6 -23.91 -2.99 -21.21
N SER A 7 -23.87 -2.14 -20.19
CA SER A 7 -23.53 -2.52 -18.81
C SER A 7 -24.76 -3.21 -18.21
N ALA A 8 -25.07 -4.42 -18.68
CA ALA A 8 -26.03 -5.27 -18.00
C ALA A 8 -25.50 -5.53 -16.60
N MET A 9 -26.19 -5.05 -15.58
CA MET A 9 -25.90 -5.37 -14.19
C MET A 9 -25.92 -6.89 -14.00
N PRO A 10 -25.09 -7.46 -13.13
CA PRO A 10 -25.21 -8.87 -12.77
C PRO A 10 -26.65 -9.20 -12.36
N ALA A 11 -27.18 -10.33 -12.78
CA ALA A 11 -28.55 -10.74 -12.46
C ALA A 11 -28.81 -10.82 -10.95
N ASP A 12 -27.75 -11.03 -10.14
CA ASP A 12 -27.75 -11.07 -8.69
C ASP A 12 -27.10 -9.82 -8.05
N ALA A 13 -27.08 -8.68 -8.75
CA ALA A 13 -26.64 -7.40 -8.19
C ALA A 13 -27.46 -7.05 -6.95
N ILE A 14 -26.80 -6.45 -5.96
CA ILE A 14 -27.48 -6.09 -4.71
C ILE A 14 -28.12 -4.70 -4.81
N PRO A 15 -29.31 -4.49 -4.22
CA PRO A 15 -29.95 -3.18 -4.17
C PRO A 15 -29.29 -2.30 -3.10
N LEU A 16 -28.37 -1.42 -3.50
CA LEU A 16 -27.66 -0.53 -2.57
C LEU A 16 -28.58 0.38 -1.74
N SER A 17 -29.78 0.69 -2.26
CA SER A 17 -30.79 1.46 -1.51
C SER A 17 -31.26 0.77 -0.22
N ARG A 18 -31.07 -0.53 -0.10
CA ARG A 18 -31.41 -1.34 1.09
C ARG A 18 -30.24 -1.60 2.00
N ILE A 19 -29.07 -1.06 1.70
CA ILE A 19 -27.83 -1.19 2.49
C ILE A 19 -27.65 0.07 3.31
N ARG A 20 -27.49 -0.08 4.61
CA ARG A 20 -27.23 1.00 5.57
C ARG A 20 -25.80 0.96 6.08
N ARG A 21 -25.28 -0.25 6.39
CA ARG A 21 -23.95 -0.43 6.98
C ARG A 21 -23.19 -1.53 6.27
N VAL A 22 -21.92 -1.20 5.96
CA VAL A 22 -20.99 -2.10 5.27
C VAL A 22 -19.72 -2.25 6.11
N LEU A 23 -19.26 -3.49 6.26
CA LEU A 23 -17.94 -3.79 6.79
C LEU A 23 -17.00 -4.19 5.66
N VAL A 24 -15.94 -3.42 5.44
CA VAL A 24 -14.85 -3.76 4.52
C VAL A 24 -13.68 -4.31 5.32
N THR A 25 -13.26 -5.54 5.03
CA THR A 25 -12.16 -6.17 5.76
C THR A 25 -10.95 -6.39 4.87
N LYS A 26 -9.77 -5.91 5.31
CA LYS A 26 -8.48 -6.09 4.61
C LYS A 26 -7.40 -6.50 5.61
N LEU A 27 -7.36 -7.79 5.94
CA LEU A 27 -6.42 -8.38 6.93
C LEU A 27 -5.11 -8.78 6.26
N ARG A 28 -4.27 -7.81 5.92
CA ARG A 28 -3.00 -7.97 5.20
C ARG A 28 -1.95 -6.96 5.68
N HIS A 29 -0.90 -6.72 4.88
CA HIS A 29 0.18 -5.78 5.16
C HIS A 29 -0.21 -4.33 4.82
N HIS A 30 0.61 -3.37 5.22
CA HIS A 30 0.40 -1.94 5.08
C HIS A 30 0.02 -1.52 3.64
N GLY A 31 0.85 -1.87 2.66
CA GLY A 31 0.58 -1.57 1.25
C GLY A 31 -0.75 -2.13 0.76
N ASP A 32 -1.06 -3.40 1.11
CA ASP A 32 -2.34 -4.03 0.77
C ASP A 32 -3.55 -3.25 1.30
N VAL A 33 -3.44 -2.74 2.54
CA VAL A 33 -4.50 -1.99 3.20
C VAL A 33 -4.72 -0.64 2.52
N LEU A 34 -3.65 0.09 2.23
CA LEU A 34 -3.73 1.35 1.50
C LEU A 34 -4.31 1.16 0.09
N LEU A 35 -3.91 0.10 -0.62
CA LEU A 35 -4.42 -0.24 -1.94
C LEU A 35 -5.91 -0.67 -1.94
N ALA A 36 -6.52 -0.82 -0.77
CA ALA A 36 -7.96 -1.02 -0.64
C ALA A 36 -8.73 0.29 -0.40
N SER A 37 -8.07 1.42 -0.14
CA SER A 37 -8.73 2.71 0.13
C SER A 37 -9.73 3.15 -0.94
N PRO A 38 -9.51 2.91 -2.25
CA PRO A 38 -10.49 3.28 -3.27
C PRO A 38 -11.84 2.54 -3.16
N VAL A 39 -11.90 1.42 -2.46
CA VAL A 39 -13.15 0.69 -2.23
C VAL A 39 -14.12 1.52 -1.38
N PHE A 40 -13.59 2.23 -0.38
CA PHE A 40 -14.38 3.11 0.49
C PHE A 40 -14.93 4.29 -0.31
N THR A 41 -14.07 5.01 -1.03
CA THR A 41 -14.44 6.15 -1.86
C THR A 41 -15.46 5.79 -2.94
N ALA A 42 -15.21 4.70 -3.66
CA ALA A 42 -16.10 4.26 -4.74
C ALA A 42 -17.47 3.80 -4.22
N LEU A 43 -17.50 3.09 -3.08
CA LEU A 43 -18.75 2.67 -2.44
C LEU A 43 -19.52 3.87 -1.90
N LYS A 44 -18.88 4.82 -1.24
CA LYS A 44 -19.51 6.03 -0.71
C LYS A 44 -20.08 6.91 -1.83
N ALA A 45 -19.35 7.02 -2.94
CA ALA A 45 -19.85 7.75 -4.12
C ALA A 45 -21.09 7.08 -4.75
N ALA A 46 -21.15 5.74 -4.77
CA ALA A 46 -22.30 5.00 -5.30
C ALA A 46 -23.50 4.95 -4.35
N ALA A 47 -23.26 5.07 -3.04
CA ALA A 47 -24.28 4.99 -2.00
C ALA A 47 -23.94 5.97 -0.85
N PRO A 48 -24.21 7.29 -1.02
CA PRO A 48 -23.83 8.33 -0.05
C PRO A 48 -24.42 8.12 1.35
N GLN A 49 -25.55 7.46 1.46
CA GLN A 49 -26.25 7.18 2.72
C GLN A 49 -25.60 6.07 3.55
N VAL A 50 -24.72 5.27 2.95
CA VAL A 50 -24.13 4.09 3.61
C VAL A 50 -23.06 4.50 4.62
N GLN A 51 -23.10 3.93 5.81
CA GLN A 51 -22.00 3.94 6.76
C GLN A 51 -21.04 2.80 6.44
N ILE A 52 -19.76 3.13 6.27
CA ILE A 52 -18.75 2.17 5.86
C ILE A 52 -17.71 2.06 6.98
N ASP A 53 -17.61 0.88 7.57
CA ASP A 53 -16.61 0.58 8.58
C ASP A 53 -15.48 -0.26 7.97
N GLY A 54 -14.27 -0.06 8.47
CA GLY A 54 -13.09 -0.85 8.11
C GLY A 54 -12.71 -1.83 9.21
N LEU A 55 -12.16 -2.99 8.84
CA LEU A 55 -11.52 -3.91 9.78
C LEU A 55 -10.17 -4.33 9.24
N VAL A 56 -9.12 -3.97 9.97
CA VAL A 56 -7.72 -4.22 9.62
C VAL A 56 -6.92 -4.73 10.82
N TYR A 57 -5.65 -5.05 10.64
CA TYR A 57 -4.77 -5.26 11.77
C TYR A 57 -4.34 -3.93 12.41
N ALA A 58 -4.13 -3.91 13.72
CA ALA A 58 -3.77 -2.72 14.48
C ALA A 58 -2.49 -2.05 13.93
N ASP A 59 -1.49 -2.84 13.59
CA ASP A 59 -0.23 -2.36 12.99
C ASP A 59 -0.41 -1.71 11.61
N THR A 60 -1.54 -1.92 10.94
CA THR A 60 -1.83 -1.34 9.62
C THR A 60 -2.91 -0.26 9.65
N ALA A 61 -3.42 0.08 10.82
CA ALA A 61 -4.55 1.01 10.97
C ALA A 61 -4.26 2.42 10.44
N GLU A 62 -3.02 2.89 10.55
CA GLU A 62 -2.61 4.20 10.04
C GLU A 62 -2.83 4.35 8.53
N MET A 63 -2.88 3.26 7.78
CA MET A 63 -3.11 3.28 6.32
C MET A 63 -4.53 3.74 5.94
N LEU A 64 -5.50 3.64 6.86
CA LEU A 64 -6.89 4.04 6.63
C LEU A 64 -7.41 5.03 7.66
N SER A 65 -6.72 5.26 8.78
CA SER A 65 -7.18 6.22 9.79
C SER A 65 -7.30 7.62 9.19
N GLY A 66 -8.38 8.32 9.50
CA GLY A 66 -8.69 9.63 8.92
C GLY A 66 -9.24 9.59 7.48
N HIS A 67 -9.48 8.41 6.90
CA HIS A 67 -10.11 8.33 5.58
C HIS A 67 -11.52 8.95 5.61
N PRO A 68 -11.84 9.93 4.73
CA PRO A 68 -13.07 10.74 4.85
C PRO A 68 -14.36 9.92 4.68
N ASP A 69 -14.31 8.83 3.94
CA ASP A 69 -15.48 7.99 3.68
C ASP A 69 -15.62 6.81 4.67
N LEU A 70 -14.74 6.75 5.67
CA LEU A 70 -14.75 5.72 6.70
C LEU A 70 -15.55 6.23 7.92
N SER A 71 -16.53 5.45 8.39
CA SER A 71 -17.30 5.78 9.58
C SER A 71 -16.59 5.34 10.85
N GLU A 72 -16.16 4.09 10.91
CA GLU A 72 -15.38 3.54 12.02
C GLU A 72 -14.27 2.62 11.49
N LEU A 73 -13.12 2.62 12.19
CA LEU A 73 -12.01 1.71 11.91
C LEU A 73 -11.83 0.75 13.09
N HIS A 74 -12.21 -0.49 12.89
CA HIS A 74 -12.00 -1.56 13.85
C HIS A 74 -10.65 -2.22 13.62
N VAL A 75 -10.01 -2.68 14.69
CA VAL A 75 -8.69 -3.29 14.62
C VAL A 75 -8.63 -4.65 15.30
N ILE A 76 -7.82 -5.52 14.74
CA ILE A 76 -7.41 -6.79 15.34
C ILE A 76 -5.95 -6.66 15.72
N ASP A 77 -5.65 -6.70 16.99
CA ASP A 77 -4.26 -6.70 17.44
C ASP A 77 -3.67 -8.11 17.39
N ARG A 78 -2.60 -8.25 16.61
CA ARG A 78 -1.86 -9.52 16.51
C ARG A 78 -1.18 -9.93 17.82
N SER A 79 -0.97 -8.99 18.73
CA SER A 79 -0.41 -9.22 20.06
C SER A 79 -1.34 -10.00 20.97
N TRP A 80 -2.66 -10.06 20.68
CA TRP A 80 -3.62 -10.85 21.46
C TRP A 80 -3.21 -12.31 21.61
N LYS A 81 -2.50 -12.88 20.65
CA LYS A 81 -1.94 -14.24 20.72
C LYS A 81 -1.01 -14.45 21.93
N ARG A 82 -0.42 -13.36 22.45
CA ARG A 82 0.49 -13.39 23.61
C ARG A 82 -0.25 -13.30 24.96
N LEU A 83 -1.56 -12.99 24.94
CA LEU A 83 -2.38 -12.86 26.14
C LEU A 83 -2.83 -14.22 26.71
N GLY A 84 -2.42 -15.35 26.10
CA GLY A 84 -2.92 -16.68 26.41
C GLY A 84 -4.38 -16.88 25.93
N LEU A 85 -4.88 -18.12 26.05
CA LEU A 85 -6.19 -18.49 25.48
C LEU A 85 -7.35 -17.65 26.02
N MET A 86 -7.39 -17.40 27.33
CA MET A 86 -8.49 -16.61 27.96
C MET A 86 -8.41 -15.14 27.57
N GLY A 87 -7.22 -14.53 27.60
CA GLY A 87 -7.03 -13.13 27.22
C GLY A 87 -7.35 -12.89 25.76
N GLN A 88 -6.85 -13.76 24.88
CA GLN A 88 -7.17 -13.70 23.45
C GLN A 88 -8.68 -13.89 23.23
N GLY A 89 -9.31 -14.88 23.86
CA GLY A 89 -10.74 -15.13 23.74
C GLY A 89 -11.59 -13.92 24.18
N LYS A 90 -11.21 -13.25 25.28
CA LYS A 90 -11.88 -12.04 25.76
C LYS A 90 -11.77 -10.88 24.75
N ALA A 91 -10.59 -10.64 24.20
CA ALA A 91 -10.36 -9.59 23.20
C ALA A 91 -11.14 -9.86 21.90
N GLU A 92 -11.08 -11.09 21.38
CA GLU A 92 -11.85 -11.51 20.19
C GLU A 92 -13.37 -11.39 20.43
N TRP A 93 -13.85 -11.77 21.60
CA TRP A 93 -15.26 -11.65 21.97
C TRP A 93 -15.70 -10.21 22.09
N SER A 94 -14.89 -9.33 22.68
CA SER A 94 -15.16 -7.90 22.78
C SER A 94 -15.29 -7.28 21.39
N LEU A 95 -14.33 -7.55 20.50
CA LEU A 95 -14.42 -7.09 19.10
C LEU A 95 -15.68 -7.62 18.41
N LEU A 96 -15.98 -8.91 18.56
CA LEU A 96 -17.16 -9.50 17.95
C LEU A 96 -18.44 -8.82 18.42
N LYS A 97 -18.60 -8.54 19.72
CA LYS A 97 -19.75 -7.81 20.26
C LYS A 97 -19.86 -6.39 19.65
N THR A 98 -18.74 -5.66 19.56
CA THR A 98 -18.71 -4.37 18.91
C THR A 98 -19.17 -4.44 17.45
N LEU A 99 -18.65 -5.42 16.68
CA LEU A 99 -19.07 -5.61 15.29
C LEU A 99 -20.55 -6.05 15.17
N GLN A 100 -21.05 -6.86 16.09
CA GLN A 100 -22.47 -7.29 16.12
C GLN A 100 -23.41 -6.11 16.42
N SER A 101 -23.04 -5.21 17.32
CA SER A 101 -23.86 -4.01 17.64
C SER A 101 -24.02 -3.06 16.45
N ARG A 102 -23.12 -3.12 15.48
CA ARG A 102 -23.19 -2.35 14.23
C ARG A 102 -24.25 -2.84 13.25
N GLN A 103 -24.66 -4.12 13.30
CA GLN A 103 -25.69 -4.70 12.43
C GLN A 103 -25.41 -4.47 10.93
N TYR A 104 -24.34 -5.05 10.41
CA TYR A 104 -23.95 -4.91 9.02
C TYR A 104 -24.90 -5.61 8.03
N ASP A 105 -25.33 -4.92 7.00
CA ASP A 105 -26.11 -5.47 5.89
C ASP A 105 -25.21 -6.17 4.85
N LEU A 106 -23.97 -5.69 4.72
CA LEU A 106 -23.01 -6.17 3.72
C LEU A 106 -21.61 -6.31 4.35
N ILE A 107 -20.94 -7.43 4.04
CA ILE A 107 -19.51 -7.61 4.30
C ILE A 107 -18.76 -7.70 2.97
N ILE A 108 -17.72 -6.89 2.80
CA ILE A 108 -16.77 -6.94 1.68
C ILE A 108 -15.44 -7.46 2.22
N HIS A 109 -15.15 -8.74 1.99
CA HIS A 109 -13.92 -9.37 2.45
C HIS A 109 -12.88 -9.42 1.32
N LEU A 110 -11.83 -8.60 1.43
CA LEU A 110 -10.84 -8.38 0.36
C LEU A 110 -9.59 -9.26 0.51
N THR A 111 -9.69 -10.36 1.25
CA THR A 111 -8.57 -11.30 1.44
C THR A 111 -9.03 -12.74 1.40
N GLU A 112 -8.07 -13.66 1.33
CA GLU A 112 -8.33 -15.10 1.41
C GLU A 112 -8.24 -15.63 2.85
N HIS A 113 -8.16 -14.73 3.85
CA HIS A 113 -7.98 -15.12 5.25
C HIS A 113 -9.24 -15.77 5.82
N PRO A 114 -9.14 -16.94 6.49
CA PRO A 114 -10.31 -17.70 7.01
C PRO A 114 -11.21 -16.90 7.95
N ARG A 115 -10.66 -15.89 8.65
CA ARG A 115 -11.42 -15.03 9.56
C ARG A 115 -12.61 -14.34 8.88
N GLY A 116 -12.52 -14.02 7.58
CA GLY A 116 -13.66 -13.46 6.84
C GLY A 116 -14.87 -14.37 6.80
N ALA A 117 -14.65 -15.68 6.65
CA ALA A 117 -15.74 -16.66 6.67
C ALA A 117 -16.38 -16.78 8.06
N TRP A 118 -15.58 -16.75 9.13
CA TRP A 118 -16.10 -16.72 10.51
C TRP A 118 -16.89 -15.45 10.79
N LEU A 119 -16.35 -14.27 10.43
CA LEU A 119 -17.05 -12.99 10.59
C LEU A 119 -18.39 -12.99 9.86
N SER A 120 -18.40 -13.43 8.60
CA SER A 120 -19.63 -13.50 7.82
C SER A 120 -20.72 -14.37 8.48
N ARG A 121 -20.32 -15.51 9.08
CA ARG A 121 -21.27 -16.39 9.78
C ARG A 121 -21.73 -15.85 11.13
N LEU A 122 -20.86 -15.17 11.87
CA LEU A 122 -21.16 -14.66 13.20
C LEU A 122 -21.94 -13.33 13.16
N LEU A 123 -21.68 -12.50 12.16
CA LEU A 123 -22.37 -11.21 11.96
C LEU A 123 -23.65 -11.35 11.14
N LYS A 124 -23.81 -12.44 10.38
CA LYS A 124 -24.99 -12.77 9.57
C LYS A 124 -25.49 -11.62 8.70
N PRO A 125 -24.62 -10.96 7.90
CA PRO A 125 -25.06 -9.89 7.03
C PRO A 125 -26.00 -10.44 5.96
N ARG A 126 -26.83 -9.59 5.38
CA ARG A 126 -27.71 -9.96 4.27
C ARG A 126 -26.92 -10.37 3.02
N TYR A 127 -25.78 -9.71 2.80
CA TYR A 127 -24.88 -9.99 1.67
C TYR A 127 -23.44 -10.07 2.15
N ALA A 128 -22.67 -10.96 1.55
CA ALA A 128 -21.25 -11.06 1.79
C ALA A 128 -20.51 -11.40 0.50
N VAL A 129 -19.43 -10.68 0.18
CA VAL A 129 -18.59 -10.93 -0.99
C VAL A 129 -17.15 -11.23 -0.57
N ALA A 130 -16.53 -12.19 -1.23
CA ALA A 130 -15.14 -12.57 -1.00
C ALA A 130 -14.46 -13.09 -2.28
N PRO A 131 -13.11 -13.18 -2.30
CA PRO A 131 -12.41 -13.85 -3.39
C PRO A 131 -12.76 -15.36 -3.43
N ARG A 132 -12.89 -15.87 -4.65
CA ARG A 132 -13.03 -17.31 -4.89
C ARG A 132 -11.66 -17.96 -4.74
N VAL A 133 -11.46 -18.73 -3.67
CA VAL A 133 -10.19 -19.39 -3.37
C VAL A 133 -10.27 -20.87 -3.75
N SER A 134 -9.37 -21.33 -4.61
CA SER A 134 -9.24 -22.75 -4.95
C SER A 134 -8.86 -23.56 -3.71
N GLY A 135 -9.41 -24.78 -3.61
CA GLY A 135 -9.13 -25.67 -2.48
C GLY A 135 -9.88 -25.35 -1.17
N ARG A 136 -10.57 -24.20 -1.06
CA ARG A 136 -11.40 -23.90 0.11
C ARG A 136 -12.68 -24.75 0.10
N GLY A 137 -12.95 -25.42 1.24
CA GLY A 137 -14.06 -26.32 1.41
C GLY A 137 -15.44 -25.64 1.53
N ARG A 138 -16.45 -26.48 1.89
CA ARG A 138 -17.86 -26.04 2.04
C ARG A 138 -18.06 -24.90 3.03
N PHE A 139 -17.24 -24.83 4.09
CA PHE A 139 -17.31 -23.76 5.08
C PHE A 139 -17.09 -22.39 4.43
N TRP A 140 -16.00 -22.21 3.65
CA TRP A 140 -15.74 -20.98 2.92
C TRP A 140 -16.85 -20.66 1.91
N LYS A 141 -17.19 -21.64 1.07
CA LYS A 141 -18.19 -21.47 0.01
C LYS A 141 -19.57 -21.08 0.56
N GLY A 142 -20.00 -21.65 1.68
CA GLY A 142 -21.27 -21.35 2.32
C GLY A 142 -21.27 -20.11 3.24
N SER A 143 -20.16 -19.40 3.36
CA SER A 143 -20.07 -18.20 4.20
C SER A 143 -20.31 -16.90 3.42
N PHE A 144 -20.30 -16.93 2.11
CA PHE A 144 -20.43 -15.75 1.26
C PHE A 144 -21.51 -15.95 0.20
N SER A 145 -22.31 -14.91 -0.04
CA SER A 145 -23.34 -14.91 -1.08
C SER A 145 -22.79 -14.64 -2.48
N HIS A 146 -21.65 -13.89 -2.55
CA HIS A 146 -21.04 -13.48 -3.81
C HIS A 146 -19.54 -13.78 -3.81
N PHE A 147 -19.00 -14.13 -4.98
CA PHE A 147 -17.58 -14.37 -5.15
C PHE A 147 -17.02 -13.60 -6.32
N VAL A 148 -15.85 -13.00 -6.12
CA VAL A 148 -15.03 -12.45 -7.20
C VAL A 148 -13.97 -13.46 -7.61
N PRO A 149 -13.58 -13.52 -8.90
CA PRO A 149 -12.45 -14.34 -9.31
C PRO A 149 -11.18 -13.94 -8.56
N SER A 150 -10.48 -14.91 -7.99
CA SER A 150 -9.12 -14.67 -7.50
C SER A 150 -8.18 -14.69 -8.69
N ILE A 151 -7.52 -13.57 -8.96
CA ILE A 151 -6.54 -13.43 -10.05
C ILE A 151 -5.12 -13.42 -9.46
N MET A 152 -4.96 -13.96 -8.26
CA MET A 152 -3.66 -14.08 -7.62
C MET A 152 -2.69 -14.83 -8.55
N GLY A 153 -1.55 -14.19 -8.86
CA GLY A 153 -0.50 -14.77 -9.70
C GLY A 153 -0.55 -14.43 -11.19
N SER A 154 -1.59 -13.79 -11.71
CA SER A 154 -1.60 -13.41 -13.14
C SER A 154 -0.66 -12.27 -13.50
N GLY A 155 -0.20 -11.48 -12.51
CA GLY A 155 0.73 -10.35 -12.69
C GLY A 155 0.25 -9.20 -13.58
N ARG A 156 -0.90 -9.37 -14.24
CA ARG A 156 -1.38 -8.46 -15.30
C ARG A 156 -2.34 -7.39 -14.83
N ARG A 157 -2.92 -7.51 -13.64
CA ARG A 157 -3.94 -6.59 -13.14
C ARG A 157 -3.55 -6.03 -11.79
N HIS A 158 -3.62 -4.69 -11.67
CA HIS A 158 -3.25 -4.01 -10.44
C HIS A 158 -4.16 -4.39 -9.27
N VAL A 159 -3.61 -4.48 -8.05
CA VAL A 159 -4.35 -4.87 -6.81
C VAL A 159 -5.52 -3.93 -6.52
N VAL A 160 -5.41 -2.63 -6.79
CA VAL A 160 -6.52 -1.68 -6.67
C VAL A 160 -7.72 -2.14 -7.49
N GLU A 161 -7.51 -2.50 -8.75
CA GLU A 161 -8.58 -2.96 -9.63
C GLU A 161 -9.19 -4.29 -9.16
N GLN A 162 -8.36 -5.16 -8.57
CA GLN A 162 -8.85 -6.42 -7.98
C GLN A 162 -9.70 -6.16 -6.73
N ASN A 163 -9.30 -5.23 -5.87
CA ASN A 163 -10.12 -4.82 -4.72
C ASN A 163 -11.47 -4.24 -5.18
N LEU A 164 -11.47 -3.41 -6.23
CA LEU A 164 -12.67 -2.81 -6.79
C LEU A 164 -13.60 -3.84 -7.49
N ASP A 165 -13.10 -5.00 -7.86
CA ASP A 165 -13.95 -6.06 -8.42
C ASP A 165 -14.99 -6.56 -7.41
N ALA A 166 -14.73 -6.45 -6.11
CA ALA A 166 -15.75 -6.74 -5.11
C ALA A 166 -16.99 -5.85 -5.28
N LEU A 167 -16.80 -4.56 -5.61
CA LEU A 167 -17.90 -3.64 -5.90
C LEU A 167 -18.56 -3.96 -7.23
N ARG A 168 -17.79 -4.22 -8.29
CA ARG A 168 -18.32 -4.59 -9.61
C ARG A 168 -19.17 -5.84 -9.54
N ARG A 169 -18.74 -6.82 -8.75
CA ARG A 169 -19.49 -8.06 -8.51
C ARG A 169 -20.84 -7.80 -7.86
N LEU A 170 -20.96 -6.75 -7.08
CA LEU A 170 -22.19 -6.33 -6.41
C LEU A 170 -23.05 -5.39 -7.27
N GLY A 171 -22.63 -5.07 -8.50
CA GLY A 171 -23.34 -4.18 -9.42
C GLY A 171 -22.90 -2.73 -9.39
N VAL A 172 -21.87 -2.38 -8.62
CA VAL A 172 -21.29 -1.03 -8.56
C VAL A 172 -20.14 -0.90 -9.54
N GLN A 173 -20.23 0.04 -10.47
CA GLN A 173 -19.13 0.37 -11.38
C GLN A 173 -18.40 1.61 -10.87
N PRO A 174 -17.17 1.45 -10.29
CA PRO A 174 -16.40 2.59 -9.79
C PRO A 174 -16.07 3.57 -10.91
N ALA A 175 -16.42 4.84 -10.76
CA ALA A 175 -16.00 5.88 -11.68
C ALA A 175 -14.48 6.06 -11.64
N HIS A 176 -13.88 6.51 -12.74
CA HIS A 176 -12.43 6.59 -12.88
C HIS A 176 -11.80 7.51 -11.82
N ASP A 177 -12.42 8.65 -11.56
CA ASP A 177 -11.99 9.63 -10.55
C ASP A 177 -12.14 9.15 -9.10
N LYS A 178 -12.90 8.06 -8.86
CA LYS A 178 -13.11 7.43 -7.55
C LYS A 178 -12.19 6.24 -7.27
N ARG A 179 -11.14 6.06 -8.08
CA ARG A 179 -10.17 4.95 -7.94
C ARG A 179 -8.82 5.40 -7.38
N ALA A 180 -8.66 6.69 -7.05
CA ALA A 180 -7.44 7.21 -6.44
C ALA A 180 -7.23 6.64 -5.04
N LEU A 181 -5.96 6.46 -4.66
CA LEU A 181 -5.61 6.12 -3.27
C LEU A 181 -5.91 7.30 -2.36
N THR A 182 -6.36 7.00 -1.15
CA THR A 182 -6.58 7.99 -0.10
C THR A 182 -5.72 7.62 1.11
N PHE A 183 -4.78 8.50 1.44
CA PHE A 183 -3.99 8.45 2.66
C PHE A 183 -4.03 9.83 3.32
N VAL A 184 -4.35 9.91 4.60
CA VAL A 184 -4.48 11.17 5.34
C VAL A 184 -3.41 11.23 6.43
N PRO A 185 -2.37 12.03 6.28
CA PRO A 185 -1.36 12.23 7.33
C PRO A 185 -1.97 12.76 8.63
N GLY A 186 -2.77 13.83 8.53
CA GLY A 186 -3.35 14.55 9.65
C GLY A 186 -2.49 15.72 10.11
N ALA A 187 -3.15 16.72 10.72
CA ALA A 187 -2.54 17.99 11.09
C ALA A 187 -1.32 17.84 12.02
N ASP A 188 -1.39 16.92 12.98
CA ASP A 188 -0.28 16.68 13.92
C ASP A 188 0.98 16.19 13.21
N ALA A 189 0.83 15.22 12.30
CA ALA A 189 1.96 14.71 11.51
C ALA A 189 2.54 15.78 10.57
N GLU A 190 1.68 16.59 9.96
CA GLU A 190 2.10 17.70 9.10
C GLU A 190 2.87 18.76 9.91
N ALA A 191 2.40 19.13 11.10
CA ALA A 191 3.08 20.07 11.99
C ALA A 191 4.45 19.52 12.46
N HIS A 192 4.52 18.26 12.89
CA HIS A 192 5.77 17.63 13.30
C HIS A 192 6.80 17.61 12.17
N ILE A 193 6.36 17.29 10.95
CA ILE A 193 7.26 17.27 9.79
C ILE A 193 7.74 18.66 9.41
N ALA A 194 6.89 19.68 9.49
CA ALA A 194 7.30 21.07 9.23
C ALA A 194 8.46 21.49 10.16
N VAL A 195 8.38 21.18 11.45
CA VAL A 195 9.44 21.47 12.44
C VAL A 195 10.73 20.69 12.09
N ARG A 196 10.61 19.39 11.71
CA ARG A 196 11.79 18.58 11.37
C ARG A 196 12.46 19.04 10.09
N LEU A 197 11.71 19.42 9.07
CA LEU A 197 12.26 19.98 7.81
C LEU A 197 12.99 21.31 8.06
N GLN A 198 12.40 22.17 8.87
CA GLN A 198 13.02 23.44 9.28
C GLN A 198 14.36 23.19 10.02
N ALA A 199 14.38 22.25 10.96
CA ALA A 199 15.59 21.89 11.69
C ALA A 199 16.70 21.31 10.80
N LEU A 200 16.33 20.65 9.69
CA LEU A 200 17.24 20.12 8.68
C LEU A 200 17.60 21.14 7.58
N GLY A 201 17.06 22.36 7.60
CA GLY A 201 17.23 23.35 6.55
C GLY A 201 16.65 22.92 5.19
N LEU A 202 15.60 22.08 5.20
CA LEU A 202 14.96 21.60 3.99
C LEU A 202 13.66 22.36 3.72
N GLU A 203 13.53 22.85 2.48
CA GLU A 203 12.34 23.57 2.04
C GLU A 203 11.34 22.61 1.36
N PRO A 204 10.02 22.78 1.59
CA PRO A 204 8.99 22.03 0.88
C PRO A 204 9.14 22.14 -0.65
N GLY A 205 9.04 21.01 -1.32
CA GLY A 205 9.21 20.92 -2.79
C GLY A 205 10.65 20.94 -3.29
N LYS A 206 11.63 21.22 -2.43
CA LYS A 206 13.03 21.41 -2.81
C LYS A 206 13.97 20.34 -2.25
N PHE A 207 13.52 19.14 -2.02
CA PHE A 207 14.35 17.99 -1.62
C PHE A 207 13.83 16.70 -2.23
N VAL A 208 14.72 15.71 -2.31
CA VAL A 208 14.40 14.35 -2.76
C VAL A 208 14.28 13.44 -1.55
N HIS A 209 13.15 12.75 -1.44
CA HIS A 209 12.93 11.75 -0.42
C HIS A 209 13.35 10.36 -0.92
N LEU A 210 14.31 9.74 -0.28
CA LEU A 210 14.71 8.37 -0.57
C LEU A 210 14.31 7.42 0.55
N HIS A 211 13.68 6.30 0.20
CA HIS A 211 13.39 5.18 1.10
C HIS A 211 13.99 3.89 0.54
N PRO A 212 15.30 3.68 0.74
CA PRO A 212 16.05 2.57 0.17
C PRO A 212 15.61 1.18 0.64
N PRO A 213 15.24 0.98 1.94
CA PRO A 213 15.01 -0.35 2.46
C PRO A 213 13.59 -0.86 2.21
N SER A 214 13.45 -2.14 2.43
CA SER A 214 12.18 -2.84 2.56
C SER A 214 12.31 -3.85 3.70
N ARG A 215 11.21 -4.13 4.39
CA ARG A 215 11.10 -5.22 5.36
C ARG A 215 11.70 -6.55 4.81
N TRP A 216 11.62 -6.73 3.49
CA TRP A 216 12.10 -7.91 2.78
C TRP A 216 13.41 -7.61 2.07
N HIS A 217 14.54 -8.10 2.63
CA HIS A 217 15.89 -7.81 2.11
C HIS A 217 16.04 -8.13 0.61
N PHE A 218 15.39 -9.17 0.12
CA PHE A 218 15.40 -9.52 -1.30
C PHE A 218 14.70 -8.49 -2.23
N LYS A 219 14.09 -7.47 -1.65
CA LYS A 219 13.52 -6.32 -2.37
C LYS A 219 14.37 -5.05 -2.24
N CYS A 220 15.54 -5.13 -1.60
CA CYS A 220 16.46 -4.00 -1.47
C CYS A 220 17.48 -3.97 -2.59
N TRP A 221 17.77 -2.78 -3.07
CA TRP A 221 18.88 -2.53 -4.00
C TRP A 221 20.20 -2.37 -3.26
N THR A 222 21.32 -2.21 -3.99
CA THR A 222 22.66 -2.12 -3.41
C THR A 222 22.88 -0.78 -2.71
N ALA A 223 23.68 -0.79 -1.64
CA ALA A 223 24.06 0.43 -0.92
C ALA A 223 24.92 1.35 -1.80
N GLU A 224 25.82 0.76 -2.60
CA GLU A 224 26.69 1.43 -3.53
C GLU A 224 25.90 2.15 -4.63
N GLY A 225 24.85 1.49 -5.15
CA GLY A 225 23.95 2.09 -6.13
C GLY A 225 23.20 3.30 -5.56
N TRP A 226 22.68 3.17 -4.32
CA TRP A 226 22.03 4.31 -3.66
C TRP A 226 23.01 5.46 -3.39
N ALA A 227 24.24 5.18 -2.93
CA ALA A 227 25.25 6.20 -2.71
C ALA A 227 25.59 6.97 -4.00
N GLU A 228 25.72 6.27 -5.12
CA GLU A 228 25.91 6.88 -6.45
C GLU A 228 24.75 7.82 -6.81
N ILE A 229 23.51 7.38 -6.61
CA ILE A 229 22.32 8.19 -6.92
C ILE A 229 22.26 9.41 -6.01
N ILE A 230 22.60 9.30 -4.73
CA ILE A 230 22.66 10.44 -3.80
C ILE A 230 23.67 11.47 -4.28
N ALA A 231 24.87 11.03 -4.68
CA ALA A 231 25.90 11.93 -5.20
C ALA A 231 25.43 12.69 -6.45
N ARG A 232 24.78 11.98 -7.39
CA ARG A 232 24.24 12.60 -8.61
C ARG A 232 23.11 13.60 -8.35
N ILE A 233 22.19 13.28 -7.40
CA ILE A 233 21.10 14.18 -7.01
C ILE A 233 21.68 15.47 -6.41
N ARG A 234 22.69 15.34 -5.53
CA ARG A 234 23.38 16.49 -4.92
C ARG A 234 24.14 17.30 -5.94
N ALA A 235 24.84 16.67 -6.87
CA ALA A 235 25.54 17.36 -7.97
C ALA A 235 24.57 18.15 -8.86
N ALA A 236 23.30 17.75 -8.92
CA ALA A 236 22.22 18.50 -9.57
C ALA A 236 21.59 19.58 -8.68
N GLY A 237 22.15 19.86 -7.49
CA GLY A 237 21.70 20.92 -6.58
C GLY A 237 20.54 20.55 -5.66
N TRP A 238 20.18 19.27 -5.54
CA TRP A 238 19.04 18.85 -4.74
C TRP A 238 19.45 18.18 -3.42
N PRO A 239 18.98 18.66 -2.26
CA PRO A 239 19.12 17.97 -1.00
C PRO A 239 18.43 16.60 -1.01
N VAL A 240 19.02 15.66 -0.28
CA VAL A 240 18.50 14.30 -0.13
C VAL A 240 18.19 14.01 1.32
N LEU A 241 17.02 13.45 1.58
CA LEU A 241 16.59 12.97 2.89
C LEU A 241 16.29 11.45 2.85
N LEU A 242 16.99 10.69 3.68
CA LEU A 242 16.82 9.26 3.83
C LEU A 242 15.78 8.93 4.90
N THR A 243 14.97 7.90 4.67
CA THR A 243 14.10 7.30 5.67
C THR A 243 14.20 5.78 5.65
N ALA A 244 13.84 5.16 6.77
CA ALA A 244 13.67 3.73 6.95
C ALA A 244 12.62 3.48 8.05
N ALA A 245 12.02 2.29 8.11
CA ALA A 245 11.19 1.90 9.22
C ALA A 245 12.02 1.75 10.52
N PRO A 246 11.38 1.82 11.70
CA PRO A 246 12.05 1.53 12.96
C PRO A 246 12.61 0.10 13.00
N GLY A 247 13.80 -0.05 13.61
CA GLY A 247 14.46 -1.33 13.86
C GLY A 247 15.69 -1.59 13.01
N ASP A 248 16.53 -2.49 13.52
CA ASP A 248 17.90 -2.70 13.01
C ASP A 248 17.96 -3.20 11.57
N LYS A 249 16.98 -3.99 11.14
CA LYS A 249 17.00 -4.62 9.81
C LYS A 249 17.01 -3.62 8.64
N GLU A 250 16.26 -2.53 8.76
CA GLU A 250 16.24 -1.50 7.73
C GLU A 250 17.32 -0.46 7.97
N GLY A 251 17.65 -0.18 9.24
CA GLY A 251 18.73 0.72 9.65
C GLY A 251 20.08 0.33 9.06
N HIS A 252 20.42 -0.97 9.06
CA HIS A 252 21.67 -1.46 8.49
C HIS A 252 21.91 -1.09 7.02
N LEU A 253 20.85 -1.03 6.19
CA LEU A 253 21.04 -0.58 4.82
C LEU A 253 21.38 0.91 4.77
N ILE A 254 20.77 1.73 5.63
CA ILE A 254 21.08 3.16 5.72
C ILE A 254 22.55 3.36 6.17
N GLU A 255 23.03 2.62 7.18
CA GLU A 255 24.44 2.64 7.61
C GLU A 255 25.40 2.26 6.48
N ARG A 256 25.09 1.22 5.73
CA ARG A 256 25.90 0.82 4.55
C ARG A 256 25.90 1.90 3.46
N ILE A 257 24.78 2.59 3.24
CA ILE A 257 24.72 3.71 2.29
C ILE A 257 25.61 4.85 2.77
N GLN A 258 25.58 5.20 4.07
CA GLN A 258 26.43 6.25 4.63
C GLN A 258 27.92 5.87 4.52
N THR A 259 28.27 4.60 4.76
CA THR A 259 29.63 4.08 4.55
C THR A 259 30.06 4.19 3.08
N ALA A 260 29.19 3.82 2.15
CA ALA A 260 29.47 3.92 0.71
C ALA A 260 29.62 5.38 0.24
N LEU A 261 28.90 6.33 0.83
CA LEU A 261 29.09 7.76 0.61
C LEU A 261 30.46 8.22 1.09
N ALA A 262 30.86 7.83 2.31
CA ALA A 262 32.18 8.17 2.85
C ALA A 262 33.33 7.63 1.98
N GLN A 263 33.20 6.40 1.45
CA GLN A 263 34.17 5.83 0.50
C GLN A 263 34.30 6.61 -0.81
N ARG A 264 33.28 7.39 -1.16
CA ARG A 264 33.24 8.28 -2.33
C ARG A 264 33.67 9.72 -1.99
N SER A 265 34.11 9.98 -0.78
CA SER A 265 34.40 11.32 -0.23
C SER A 265 33.17 12.24 -0.25
N GLU A 266 31.95 11.66 -0.21
CA GLU A 266 30.70 12.38 -0.10
C GLU A 266 30.31 12.59 1.38
N PRO A 267 29.74 13.74 1.74
CA PRO A 267 29.26 13.94 3.10
C PRO A 267 28.07 13.00 3.41
N PRO A 268 27.81 12.71 4.70
CA PRO A 268 26.67 11.88 5.08
C PRO A 268 25.34 12.51 4.61
N ALA A 269 24.40 11.66 4.23
CA ALA A 269 23.04 12.12 3.87
C ALA A 269 22.21 12.39 5.12
N ALA A 270 21.40 13.46 5.10
CA ALA A 270 20.39 13.71 6.12
C ALA A 270 19.46 12.49 6.24
N SER A 271 19.12 12.12 7.47
CA SER A 271 18.35 10.89 7.72
C SER A 271 17.35 11.06 8.86
N LEU A 272 16.13 10.57 8.64
CA LEU A 272 15.10 10.36 9.63
C LEU A 272 14.76 8.85 9.75
N ALA A 273 15.75 7.98 9.50
CA ALA A 273 15.58 6.54 9.61
C ALA A 273 15.12 6.13 11.02
N GLY A 274 14.07 5.33 11.12
CA GLY A 274 13.50 4.86 12.38
C GLY A 274 12.74 5.90 13.20
N ALA A 275 12.67 7.15 12.76
CA ALA A 275 12.18 8.27 13.55
C ALA A 275 10.76 8.74 13.17
N LEU A 276 10.11 8.09 12.21
CA LEU A 276 8.81 8.52 11.68
C LEU A 276 7.75 7.44 11.86
N SER A 277 6.54 7.87 12.24
CA SER A 277 5.32 7.10 12.04
C SER A 277 4.96 7.07 10.54
N LEU A 278 4.03 6.20 10.16
CA LEU A 278 3.55 6.16 8.75
C LEU A 278 2.84 7.46 8.36
N LYS A 279 2.16 8.11 9.32
CA LYS A 279 1.52 9.40 9.11
C LYS A 279 2.55 10.50 8.83
N GLU A 280 3.59 10.56 9.63
CA GLU A 280 4.70 11.50 9.42
C GLU A 280 5.46 11.20 8.11
N LEU A 281 5.65 9.92 7.75
CA LEU A 281 6.22 9.54 6.47
C LEU A 281 5.38 10.07 5.29
N GLY A 282 4.06 9.99 5.40
CA GLY A 282 3.15 10.54 4.39
C GLY A 282 3.24 12.06 4.29
N ALA A 283 3.24 12.77 5.43
CA ALA A 283 3.39 14.22 5.49
C ALA A 283 4.73 14.67 4.90
N LEU A 284 5.83 13.97 5.22
CA LEU A 284 7.15 14.21 4.65
C LEU A 284 7.15 14.01 3.13
N THR A 285 6.63 12.88 2.68
CA THR A 285 6.62 12.52 1.26
C THR A 285 5.79 13.50 0.44
N ALA A 286 4.68 14.01 0.99
CA ALA A 286 3.86 15.05 0.35
C ALA A 286 4.63 16.32 0.05
N GLN A 287 5.65 16.64 0.85
CA GLN A 287 6.47 17.84 0.72
C GLN A 287 7.75 17.62 -0.10
N ALA A 288 8.08 16.39 -0.48
CA ALA A 288 9.24 16.10 -1.31
C ALA A 288 8.99 16.43 -2.80
N ARG A 289 10.01 16.84 -3.55
CA ARG A 289 9.95 17.00 -5.03
C ARG A 289 9.58 15.67 -5.69
N LEU A 290 10.28 14.63 -5.30
CA LEU A 290 10.03 13.24 -5.72
C LEU A 290 10.37 12.26 -4.60
N PHE A 291 9.83 11.07 -4.70
CA PHE A 291 10.17 9.91 -3.88
C PHE A 291 10.91 8.88 -4.73
N ALA A 292 12.03 8.34 -4.23
CA ALA A 292 12.62 7.15 -4.84
C ALA A 292 12.85 6.03 -3.81
N GLY A 293 12.58 4.80 -4.23
CA GLY A 293 12.65 3.64 -3.34
C GLY A 293 12.46 2.31 -4.06
N VAL A 294 12.08 1.31 -3.30
CA VAL A 294 11.84 -0.04 -3.79
C VAL A 294 10.36 -0.43 -3.60
N ASP A 295 9.94 -1.58 -4.11
CA ASP A 295 8.59 -2.15 -3.90
C ASP A 295 8.30 -2.39 -2.41
N SER A 296 7.72 -1.38 -1.77
CA SER A 296 7.41 -1.35 -0.33
C SER A 296 6.23 -0.42 -0.03
N ALA A 297 5.68 -0.46 1.19
CA ALA A 297 4.54 0.37 1.58
C ALA A 297 4.78 1.89 1.44
N PRO A 298 5.97 2.45 1.73
CA PRO A 298 6.29 3.84 1.49
C PRO A 298 6.08 4.31 0.05
N MET A 299 6.36 3.47 -0.94
CA MET A 299 6.09 3.79 -2.35
C MET A 299 4.58 3.99 -2.61
N HIS A 300 3.73 3.17 -2.01
CA HIS A 300 2.28 3.34 -2.14
C HIS A 300 1.78 4.59 -1.41
N ILE A 301 2.38 4.94 -0.26
CA ILE A 301 2.11 6.21 0.44
C ILE A 301 2.50 7.38 -0.47
N ALA A 302 3.67 7.35 -1.10
CA ALA A 302 4.12 8.39 -2.02
C ALA A 302 3.15 8.56 -3.20
N ALA A 303 2.67 7.46 -3.77
CA ALA A 303 1.66 7.50 -4.83
C ALA A 303 0.32 8.09 -4.34
N ALA A 304 -0.13 7.74 -3.12
CA ALA A 304 -1.33 8.31 -2.51
C ALA A 304 -1.19 9.81 -2.25
N MET A 305 -0.01 10.28 -1.87
CA MET A 305 0.31 11.70 -1.70
C MET A 305 0.53 12.42 -3.04
N ARG A 306 0.38 11.73 -4.17
CA ARG A 306 0.59 12.24 -5.53
C ARG A 306 2.01 12.78 -5.76
N THR A 307 2.96 12.36 -4.94
CA THR A 307 4.37 12.65 -5.15
C THR A 307 4.89 11.83 -6.32
N PRO A 308 5.67 12.38 -7.26
CA PRO A 308 6.32 11.58 -8.30
C PRO A 308 7.15 10.46 -7.68
N VAL A 309 7.00 9.25 -8.19
CA VAL A 309 7.68 8.05 -7.67
C VAL A 309 8.65 7.53 -8.71
N VAL A 310 9.88 7.26 -8.30
CA VAL A 310 10.85 6.42 -9.00
C VAL A 310 11.05 5.16 -8.18
N VAL A 311 10.66 4.01 -8.69
CA VAL A 311 10.66 2.76 -7.93
C VAL A 311 11.38 1.63 -8.65
N LEU A 312 12.20 0.90 -7.89
CA LEU A 312 12.92 -0.27 -8.37
C LEU A 312 12.15 -1.53 -8.02
N PHE A 313 11.88 -2.36 -9.02
CA PHE A 313 11.17 -3.63 -8.87
C PHE A 313 12.09 -4.83 -9.11
N GLY A 314 12.14 -5.71 -8.13
CA GLY A 314 12.84 -7.00 -8.18
C GLY A 314 11.89 -8.15 -8.55
N PRO A 315 11.73 -9.17 -7.69
CA PRO A 315 10.96 -10.38 -7.98
C PRO A 315 9.45 -10.19 -8.04
N SER A 316 8.94 -9.05 -7.57
CA SER A 316 7.51 -8.70 -7.61
C SER A 316 7.11 -8.18 -8.99
N GLY A 317 5.83 -8.31 -9.33
CA GLY A 317 5.28 -7.80 -10.59
C GLY A 317 4.87 -6.33 -10.48
N GLU A 318 5.49 -5.47 -11.24
CA GLU A 318 5.21 -4.03 -11.30
C GLU A 318 3.79 -3.72 -11.81
N GLY A 319 3.25 -4.51 -12.73
CA GLY A 319 1.86 -4.38 -13.18
C GLY A 319 0.82 -4.68 -12.11
N HIS A 320 1.21 -5.43 -11.08
CA HIS A 320 0.35 -5.81 -9.96
C HIS A 320 0.48 -4.86 -8.77
N TRP A 321 1.70 -4.40 -8.47
CA TRP A 321 2.04 -3.65 -7.27
C TRP A 321 2.63 -2.26 -7.53
N GLY A 322 2.70 -1.80 -8.77
CA GLY A 322 3.31 -0.49 -9.09
C GLY A 322 2.62 0.69 -8.40
N PRO A 323 3.20 1.89 -8.49
CA PRO A 323 2.56 3.09 -7.96
C PRO A 323 1.25 3.35 -8.69
N TRP A 324 0.17 3.57 -7.92
CA TRP A 324 -1.18 3.74 -8.46
C TRP A 324 -1.62 5.19 -8.45
N GLY A 325 -2.09 5.68 -9.58
CA GLY A 325 -2.63 7.02 -9.74
C GLY A 325 -1.76 7.93 -10.60
N THR A 326 -2.11 9.21 -10.61
CA THR A 326 -1.40 10.25 -11.36
C THR A 326 -0.65 11.15 -10.37
N PRO A 327 0.67 11.31 -10.47
CA PRO A 327 1.41 12.21 -9.62
C PRO A 327 1.07 13.69 -9.91
N ARG A 328 1.44 14.58 -9.01
CA ARG A 328 1.25 16.04 -9.19
C ARG A 328 2.17 16.63 -10.25
N LEU A 329 3.26 15.94 -10.59
CA LEU A 329 4.25 16.35 -11.56
C LEU A 329 4.79 15.15 -12.33
N GLY A 330 4.88 15.27 -13.64
CA GLY A 330 5.40 14.19 -14.49
C GLY A 330 4.62 12.89 -14.43
N THR A 331 5.32 11.77 -14.49
CA THR A 331 4.76 10.41 -14.40
C THR A 331 5.55 9.58 -13.40
N HIS A 332 4.89 8.61 -12.78
CA HIS A 332 5.61 7.60 -11.99
C HIS A 332 6.54 6.80 -12.90
N GLN A 333 7.76 6.56 -12.43
CA GLN A 333 8.79 5.80 -13.15
C GLN A 333 9.01 4.46 -12.45
N VAL A 334 8.93 3.38 -13.20
CA VAL A 334 9.17 2.02 -12.70
C VAL A 334 10.37 1.43 -13.41
N ILE A 335 11.37 1.02 -12.65
CA ILE A 335 12.59 0.42 -13.16
C ILE A 335 12.57 -1.07 -12.82
N ALA A 336 12.57 -1.89 -13.85
CA ALA A 336 12.49 -3.34 -13.73
C ALA A 336 13.26 -4.01 -14.86
N GLN A 337 14.03 -5.06 -14.56
CA GLN A 337 14.87 -5.79 -15.54
C GLN A 337 14.10 -6.92 -16.23
N SER A 338 12.87 -6.66 -16.68
CA SER A 338 12.00 -7.70 -17.27
C SER A 338 12.54 -8.26 -18.58
N ALA A 339 13.24 -7.45 -19.38
CA ALA A 339 13.85 -7.91 -20.63
C ALA A 339 15.05 -8.86 -20.42
N GLN A 340 15.75 -8.75 -19.28
CA GLN A 340 16.93 -9.56 -18.97
C GLN A 340 16.61 -10.82 -18.15
N PHE A 341 15.52 -10.79 -17.41
CA PHE A 341 15.13 -11.85 -16.47
C PHE A 341 13.73 -12.40 -16.80
N ASN A 342 13.67 -13.41 -17.63
CA ASN A 342 12.43 -14.07 -18.07
C ASN A 342 11.64 -14.72 -16.92
N CYS A 343 12.29 -14.95 -15.76
CA CYS A 343 11.61 -15.45 -14.56
C CYS A 343 10.73 -14.41 -13.86
N ARG A 344 10.84 -13.11 -14.20
CA ARG A 344 10.04 -12.05 -13.59
C ARG A 344 8.61 -12.00 -14.16
N PRO A 345 7.61 -11.75 -13.29
CA PRO A 345 7.68 -11.74 -11.83
C PRO A 345 7.66 -13.16 -11.26
N CYS A 346 8.66 -13.54 -10.46
CA CYS A 346 8.74 -14.89 -9.87
C CYS A 346 8.12 -14.99 -8.47
N GLY A 347 8.03 -13.87 -7.73
CA GLY A 347 7.49 -13.82 -6.37
C GLY A 347 8.32 -14.57 -5.32
N LEU A 348 9.56 -14.96 -5.65
CA LEU A 348 10.45 -15.69 -4.74
C LEU A 348 11.15 -14.73 -3.75
N ASP A 349 11.58 -15.29 -2.63
CA ASP A 349 12.34 -14.61 -1.58
C ASP A 349 13.84 -14.47 -1.95
N GLY A 350 14.14 -13.96 -3.14
CA GLY A 350 15.45 -13.91 -3.77
C GLY A 350 15.70 -15.11 -4.67
N CYS A 351 16.75 -15.04 -5.51
CA CYS A 351 17.14 -16.10 -6.41
C CYS A 351 17.51 -17.36 -5.63
N GLY A 352 16.87 -18.48 -5.94
CA GLY A 352 17.06 -19.75 -5.22
C GLY A 352 16.71 -19.70 -3.73
N GLY A 353 15.96 -18.69 -3.25
CA GLY A 353 15.66 -18.47 -1.83
C GLY A 353 16.82 -17.81 -1.05
N GLY A 354 17.87 -17.36 -1.74
CA GLY A 354 19.10 -16.78 -1.15
C GLY A 354 18.98 -15.36 -0.60
N LYS A 355 17.75 -14.80 -0.52
CA LYS A 355 17.44 -13.45 0.00
C LYS A 355 18.11 -12.31 -0.79
N VAL A 356 18.63 -12.57 -1.98
CA VAL A 356 19.15 -11.60 -2.93
C VAL A 356 18.46 -11.82 -4.27
N SER A 357 18.04 -10.73 -4.91
CA SER A 357 17.37 -10.77 -6.21
C SER A 357 18.26 -10.17 -7.29
N GLU A 358 18.85 -10.99 -8.16
CA GLU A 358 19.76 -10.55 -9.22
C GLU A 358 19.08 -9.52 -10.15
N CYS A 359 17.81 -9.71 -10.46
CA CYS A 359 17.02 -8.77 -11.27
C CYS A 359 16.90 -7.37 -10.65
N LEU A 360 17.17 -7.23 -9.36
CA LEU A 360 17.18 -5.95 -8.66
C LEU A 360 18.61 -5.42 -8.52
N THR A 361 19.56 -6.29 -8.10
CA THR A 361 20.96 -5.87 -7.93
C THR A 361 21.68 -5.57 -9.23
N SER A 362 21.19 -6.06 -10.36
CA SER A 362 21.70 -5.74 -11.70
C SER A 362 21.23 -4.40 -12.27
N ILE A 363 20.29 -3.71 -11.61
CA ILE A 363 19.88 -2.36 -12.00
C ILE A 363 21.08 -1.42 -11.84
N ARG A 364 21.46 -0.75 -12.95
CA ARG A 364 22.59 0.17 -12.94
C ARG A 364 22.17 1.56 -12.48
N PRO A 365 23.03 2.32 -11.76
CA PRO A 365 22.75 3.69 -11.36
C PRO A 365 22.33 4.61 -12.52
N ASP A 366 22.88 4.41 -13.72
CA ASP A 366 22.49 5.19 -14.90
C ASP A 366 21.01 5.06 -15.25
N GLN A 367 20.44 3.87 -15.09
CA GLN A 367 19.01 3.63 -15.37
C GLN A 367 18.13 4.38 -14.34
N VAL A 368 18.56 4.38 -13.07
CA VAL A 368 17.87 5.08 -11.98
C VAL A 368 17.99 6.59 -12.15
N TRP A 369 19.18 7.07 -12.51
CA TRP A 369 19.41 8.49 -12.77
C TRP A 369 18.59 9.01 -13.96
N ALA A 370 18.55 8.28 -15.05
CA ALA A 370 17.76 8.64 -16.22
C ALA A 370 16.25 8.78 -15.90
N ALA A 371 15.75 8.06 -14.90
CA ALA A 371 14.36 8.17 -14.43
C ALA A 371 14.16 9.34 -13.45
N ILE A 372 15.16 9.67 -12.64
CA ILE A 372 15.12 10.74 -11.65
C ILE A 372 15.32 12.12 -12.30
N GLN A 373 16.34 12.26 -13.15
CA GLN A 373 16.78 13.53 -13.69
C GLN A 373 15.68 14.39 -14.33
N PRO A 374 14.76 13.84 -15.14
CA PRO A 374 13.67 14.64 -15.73
C PRO A 374 12.70 15.23 -14.69
N LEU A 375 12.55 14.58 -13.53
CA LEU A 375 11.64 15.01 -12.45
C LEU A 375 12.26 16.11 -11.57
N LEU A 376 13.56 16.33 -11.68
CA LEU A 376 14.28 17.40 -10.98
C LEU A 376 14.32 18.73 -11.74
N LYS A 377 13.99 18.72 -13.03
CA LYS A 377 13.88 19.93 -13.82
C LYS A 377 12.60 20.70 -13.44
N ASP A 378 12.71 22.02 -13.41
CA ASP A 378 11.57 22.93 -13.19
C ASP A 378 10.62 22.96 -14.37
#